data_4b7197ad778aacfd3ecae25a38ba78b7
#
_entry.id   4b7197ad778aacfd3ecae25a38ba78b7
#
_cell.length_a   1.000
_cell.length_b   1.000
_cell.length_c   1.000
_cell.angle_alpha   90.00
_cell.angle_beta   90.00
_cell.angle_gamma   90.00
#
_symmetry.space_group_name_H-M   'P 1'
#
loop_
_entity.id
_entity.type
_entity.pdbx_description
1 polymer ?
#
loop_
_entity_poly.entity_id
_entity_poly.type
_entity_poly.pdbx_seq_one_letter_code
_entity_poly.pdbx_strand_id
1 'polypeptide(L)'
;MITTLTIRNLGVIEDASLELAGSLTAVTGETGAGKTMVVSSLGLLLGQKADPGLVRHGTDRAVVEAVISCDEQMARHVTEVGGECEDDEVICNRQVLSSRRSRAVLGGARVTASQLGSLTSQTITIHGQSEQIRLTDPAHQLLMLDRAGGEEMAAALHDHH
;
A
#
# COMPACT_ATOMS: atom_id res chain seq x y z
N MET A 1 2.68 9.95 -1.33
CA MET A 1 1.24 9.91 -1.73
C MET A 1 1.08 8.90 -2.87
N ILE A 2 -0.07 8.22 -3.01
CA ILE A 2 -0.33 7.40 -4.20
C ILE A 2 -0.79 8.34 -5.32
N THR A 3 -0.16 8.25 -6.50
CA THR A 3 -0.54 9.01 -7.69
C THR A 3 -1.40 8.17 -8.64
N THR A 4 -1.06 6.89 -8.79
CA THR A 4 -1.81 5.97 -9.66
C THR A 4 -1.99 4.62 -8.97
N LEU A 5 -3.16 4.00 -9.14
CA LEU A 5 -3.46 2.64 -8.71
C LEU A 5 -4.02 1.85 -9.90
N THR A 6 -3.31 0.81 -10.32
CA THR A 6 -3.74 -0.10 -11.37
C THR A 6 -4.08 -1.48 -10.79
N ILE A 7 -5.23 -2.01 -11.17
CA ILE A 7 -5.74 -3.30 -10.70
C ILE A 7 -6.08 -4.14 -11.91
N ARG A 8 -5.53 -5.36 -12.00
CA ARG A 8 -5.82 -6.29 -13.08
C ARG A 8 -6.19 -7.67 -12.54
N ASN A 9 -7.27 -8.22 -13.07
CA ASN A 9 -7.77 -9.58 -12.78
C ASN A 9 -7.99 -9.84 -11.26
N LEU A 10 -8.48 -8.85 -10.52
CA LEU A 10 -8.78 -8.96 -9.09
C LEU A 10 -10.30 -9.04 -8.88
N GLY A 11 -10.81 -10.20 -8.51
CA GLY A 11 -12.24 -10.43 -8.28
C GLY A 11 -13.06 -10.09 -9.51
N VAL A 12 -13.96 -9.12 -9.38
CA VAL A 12 -14.82 -8.64 -10.48
C VAL A 12 -14.10 -7.65 -11.41
N ILE A 13 -12.96 -7.10 -11.00
CA ILE A 13 -12.19 -6.13 -11.79
C ILE A 13 -11.32 -6.90 -12.79
N GLU A 14 -11.54 -6.67 -14.07
CA GLU A 14 -10.68 -7.17 -15.14
C GLU A 14 -9.47 -6.28 -15.35
N ASP A 15 -9.71 -5.00 -15.58
CA ASP A 15 -8.67 -3.97 -15.68
C ASP A 15 -9.27 -2.64 -15.21
N ALA A 16 -8.55 -1.94 -14.32
CA ALA A 16 -8.91 -0.62 -13.84
C ALA A 16 -7.64 0.17 -13.54
N SER A 17 -7.60 1.42 -13.95
CA SER A 17 -6.59 2.39 -13.58
C SER A 17 -7.25 3.61 -12.97
N LEU A 18 -6.79 3.98 -11.77
CA LEU A 18 -7.29 5.11 -11.00
C LEU A 18 -6.15 6.12 -10.85
N GLU A 19 -6.34 7.31 -11.40
CA GLU A 19 -5.50 8.46 -11.08
C GLU A 19 -6.02 9.11 -9.82
N LEU A 20 -5.18 9.18 -8.79
CA LEU A 20 -5.56 9.71 -7.48
C LEU A 20 -5.03 11.15 -7.35
N ALA A 21 -5.94 12.10 -7.27
CA ALA A 21 -5.58 13.49 -7.05
C ALA A 21 -5.00 13.70 -5.63
N GLY A 22 -4.18 14.75 -5.45
CA GLY A 22 -3.60 15.13 -4.16
C GLY A 22 -4.58 15.62 -3.10
N SER A 23 -5.88 15.51 -3.36
CA SER A 23 -6.97 15.89 -2.50
C SER A 23 -7.92 14.71 -2.28
N LEU A 24 -9.20 14.95 -2.06
CA LEU A 24 -10.20 13.91 -1.87
C LEU A 24 -10.60 13.27 -3.21
N THR A 25 -10.49 11.96 -3.30
CA THR A 25 -11.02 11.15 -4.40
C THR A 25 -12.17 10.28 -3.89
N ALA A 26 -13.37 10.44 -4.44
CA ALA A 26 -14.54 9.64 -4.09
C ALA A 26 -14.73 8.49 -5.09
N VAL A 27 -14.69 7.24 -4.62
CA VAL A 27 -15.00 6.06 -5.42
C VAL A 27 -16.47 5.70 -5.20
N THR A 28 -17.31 5.99 -6.19
CA THR A 28 -18.76 5.73 -6.15
C THR A 28 -19.11 4.57 -7.09
N GLY A 29 -20.30 4.01 -6.92
CA GLY A 29 -20.82 2.92 -7.75
C GLY A 29 -21.90 2.13 -7.03
N GLU A 30 -22.62 1.31 -7.76
CA GLU A 30 -23.63 0.41 -7.18
C GLU A 30 -23.03 -0.51 -6.10
N THR A 31 -23.88 -1.01 -5.19
CA THR A 31 -23.49 -1.99 -4.18
C THR A 31 -23.01 -3.26 -4.85
N GLY A 32 -21.74 -3.37 -5.03
CA GLY A 32 -21.10 -4.49 -5.71
C GLY A 32 -19.67 -4.68 -5.24
N ALA A 33 -19.09 -5.81 -5.59
CA ALA A 33 -17.76 -6.22 -5.19
C ALA A 33 -16.63 -5.25 -5.62
N GLY A 34 -16.86 -4.33 -6.57
CA GLY A 34 -15.82 -3.45 -7.15
C GLY A 34 -15.17 -2.52 -6.13
N LYS A 35 -15.94 -1.80 -5.31
CA LYS A 35 -15.40 -0.93 -4.24
C LYS A 35 -14.58 -1.72 -3.22
N THR A 36 -15.08 -2.88 -2.82
CA THR A 36 -14.37 -3.79 -1.91
C THR A 36 -13.06 -4.29 -2.54
N MET A 37 -13.03 -4.54 -3.85
CA MET A 37 -11.81 -4.96 -4.54
C MET A 37 -10.75 -3.84 -4.57
N VAL A 38 -11.15 -2.58 -4.68
CA VAL A 38 -10.21 -1.45 -4.57
C VAL A 38 -9.58 -1.40 -3.17
N VAL A 39 -10.36 -1.56 -2.11
CA VAL A 39 -9.83 -1.63 -0.74
C VAL A 39 -8.93 -2.85 -0.56
N SER A 40 -9.34 -4.02 -1.07
CA SER A 40 -8.53 -5.24 -1.02
C SER A 40 -7.21 -5.09 -1.77
N SER A 41 -7.20 -4.37 -2.90
CA SER A 41 -5.98 -4.10 -3.65
C SER A 41 -4.97 -3.28 -2.84
N LEU A 42 -5.42 -2.25 -2.14
CA LEU A 42 -4.58 -1.47 -1.22
C LEU A 42 -4.07 -2.35 -0.07
N GLY A 43 -4.91 -3.24 0.48
CA GLY A 43 -4.51 -4.20 1.48
C GLY A 43 -3.38 -5.14 1.01
N LEU A 44 -3.40 -5.57 -0.25
CA LEU A 44 -2.33 -6.37 -0.84
C LEU A 44 -1.01 -5.60 -0.92
N LEU A 45 -1.04 -4.32 -1.25
CA LEU A 45 0.15 -3.44 -1.24
C LEU A 45 0.67 -3.23 0.19
N LEU A 46 -0.21 -3.17 1.19
CA LEU A 46 0.14 -3.12 2.61
C LEU A 46 0.63 -4.46 3.18
N GLY A 47 0.94 -5.43 2.32
CA GLY A 47 1.52 -6.71 2.73
C GLY A 47 0.52 -7.73 3.28
N GLN A 48 -0.78 -7.48 3.20
CA GLN A 48 -1.79 -8.45 3.63
C GLN A 48 -1.61 -9.80 2.93
N LYS A 49 -2.10 -10.85 3.58
CA LYS A 49 -2.02 -12.21 3.05
C LYS A 49 -2.74 -12.29 1.71
N ALA A 50 -2.02 -12.77 0.70
CA ALA A 50 -2.58 -13.00 -0.61
C ALA A 50 -3.56 -14.19 -0.57
N ASP A 51 -4.84 -13.94 -0.90
CA ASP A 51 -5.85 -14.99 -1.08
C ASP A 51 -5.98 -15.30 -2.58
N PRO A 52 -5.68 -16.54 -3.01
CA PRO A 52 -5.89 -16.96 -4.40
C PRO A 52 -7.34 -16.85 -4.87
N GLY A 53 -8.31 -16.88 -3.94
CA GLY A 53 -9.73 -16.65 -4.23
C GLY A 53 -10.05 -15.25 -4.77
N LEU A 54 -9.11 -14.29 -4.58
CA LEU A 54 -9.23 -12.95 -5.16
C LEU A 54 -8.83 -12.90 -6.64
N VAL A 55 -8.16 -13.94 -7.17
CA VAL A 55 -7.82 -14.00 -8.60
C VAL A 55 -9.08 -14.21 -9.41
N ARG A 56 -9.27 -13.36 -10.44
CA ARG A 56 -10.44 -13.44 -11.32
C ARG A 56 -10.54 -14.83 -11.96
N HIS A 57 -11.74 -15.39 -11.94
CA HIS A 57 -12.00 -16.70 -12.55
C HIS A 57 -11.59 -16.72 -14.04
N GLY A 58 -10.90 -17.77 -14.44
CA GLY A 58 -10.39 -17.91 -15.81
C GLY A 58 -9.04 -17.21 -16.07
N THR A 59 -8.41 -16.65 -15.02
CA THR A 59 -7.06 -16.05 -15.14
C THR A 59 -6.08 -16.71 -14.18
N ASP A 60 -4.78 -16.63 -14.52
CA ASP A 60 -3.72 -17.25 -13.73
C ASP A 60 -3.23 -16.38 -12.57
N ARG A 61 -3.46 -15.07 -12.65
CA ARG A 61 -2.95 -14.11 -11.66
C ARG A 61 -3.77 -12.84 -11.59
N ALA A 62 -3.82 -12.25 -10.41
CA ALA A 62 -4.19 -10.87 -10.19
C ALA A 62 -2.93 -10.02 -10.01
N VAL A 63 -2.98 -8.77 -10.44
CA VAL A 63 -1.88 -7.80 -10.31
C VAL A 63 -2.45 -6.50 -9.74
N VAL A 64 -1.80 -6.00 -8.72
CA VAL A 64 -2.03 -4.66 -8.16
C VAL A 64 -0.74 -3.89 -8.26
N GLU A 65 -0.79 -2.71 -8.82
CA GLU A 65 0.35 -1.82 -8.96
C GLU A 65 -0.04 -0.41 -8.51
N ALA A 66 0.85 0.23 -7.76
CA ALA A 66 0.70 1.62 -7.38
C ALA A 66 1.98 2.38 -7.68
N VAL A 67 1.82 3.61 -8.13
CA VAL A 67 2.89 4.61 -8.18
C VAL A 67 2.75 5.47 -6.94
N ILE A 68 3.82 5.60 -6.18
CA ILE A 68 3.85 6.31 -4.89
C ILE A 68 4.96 7.36 -4.94
N SER A 69 4.67 8.58 -4.47
CA SER A 69 5.68 9.62 -4.31
C SER A 69 6.80 9.15 -3.39
N CYS A 70 8.03 9.35 -3.81
CA CYS A 70 9.24 8.89 -3.16
C CYS A 70 10.02 10.09 -2.62
N ASP A 71 9.99 10.33 -1.31
CA ASP A 71 10.86 11.29 -0.65
C ASP A 71 12.25 10.69 -0.36
N GLU A 72 13.18 11.50 0.14
CA GLU A 72 14.54 11.03 0.45
C GLU A 72 14.58 9.85 1.43
N GLN A 73 13.66 9.79 2.40
CA GLN A 73 13.59 8.70 3.36
C GLN A 73 13.12 7.41 2.69
N MET A 74 12.08 7.50 1.88
CA MET A 74 11.58 6.39 1.09
C MET A 74 12.64 5.89 0.11
N ALA A 75 13.33 6.80 -0.59
CA ALA A 75 14.38 6.47 -1.56
C ALA A 75 15.52 5.65 -0.93
N ARG A 76 15.95 6.01 0.30
CA ARG A 76 16.96 5.24 1.05
C ARG A 76 16.49 3.81 1.29
N HIS A 77 15.28 3.62 1.81
CA HIS A 77 14.74 2.29 2.08
C HIS A 77 14.53 1.46 0.79
N VAL A 78 14.10 2.10 -0.30
CA VAL A 78 13.97 1.45 -1.61
C VAL A 78 15.33 0.96 -2.10
N THR A 79 16.37 1.79 -1.96
CA THR A 79 17.75 1.44 -2.33
C THR A 79 18.31 0.30 -1.46
N GLU A 80 18.02 0.28 -0.15
CA GLU A 80 18.44 -0.79 0.76
C GLU A 80 17.91 -2.18 0.35
N VAL A 81 16.73 -2.23 -0.27
CA VAL A 81 16.17 -3.49 -0.79
C VAL A 81 16.56 -3.77 -2.25
N GLY A 82 17.42 -2.92 -2.84
CA GLY A 82 17.91 -3.05 -4.21
C GLY A 82 16.96 -2.52 -5.28
N GLY A 83 15.98 -1.68 -4.90
CA GLY A 83 15.09 -0.98 -5.81
C GLY A 83 15.59 0.41 -6.16
N GLU A 84 14.87 1.07 -7.06
CA GLU A 84 15.15 2.42 -7.53
C GLU A 84 13.89 3.28 -7.48
N CYS A 85 14.06 4.58 -7.16
CA CYS A 85 13.04 5.61 -7.37
C CYS A 85 13.42 6.39 -8.63
N GLU A 86 12.45 6.66 -9.49
CA GLU A 86 12.59 7.46 -10.70
C GLU A 86 11.65 8.66 -10.61
N ASP A 87 12.12 9.84 -10.95
CA ASP A 87 11.33 11.09 -10.97
C ASP A 87 10.53 11.35 -9.67
N ASP A 88 11.16 11.10 -8.51
CA ASP A 88 10.56 11.19 -7.18
C ASP A 88 9.34 10.26 -6.99
N GLU A 89 9.29 9.16 -7.74
CA GLU A 89 8.25 8.14 -7.64
C GLU A 89 8.85 6.73 -7.52
N VAL A 90 8.10 5.83 -6.89
CA VAL A 90 8.44 4.41 -6.81
C VAL A 90 7.24 3.55 -7.22
N ILE A 91 7.51 2.54 -8.03
CA ILE A 91 6.50 1.55 -8.43
C ILE A 91 6.47 0.42 -7.42
N CYS A 92 5.31 0.22 -6.81
CA CYS A 92 4.98 -0.88 -5.92
C CYS A 92 4.08 -1.87 -6.65
N ASN A 93 4.46 -3.15 -6.73
CA ASN A 93 3.67 -4.15 -7.43
C ASN A 93 3.47 -5.40 -6.56
N ARG A 94 2.23 -5.89 -6.55
CA ARG A 94 1.85 -7.11 -5.84
C ARG A 94 1.12 -8.04 -6.80
N GLN A 95 1.60 -9.27 -6.94
CA GLN A 95 0.98 -10.30 -7.76
C GLN A 95 0.50 -11.46 -6.88
N VAL A 96 -0.71 -11.90 -7.12
CA VAL A 96 -1.32 -13.09 -6.51
C VAL A 96 -1.59 -14.10 -7.60
N LEU A 97 -1.01 -15.29 -7.51
CA LEU A 97 -1.21 -16.36 -8.47
C LEU A 97 -2.29 -17.32 -7.98
N SER A 98 -3.10 -17.85 -8.89
CA SER A 98 -4.09 -18.89 -8.61
C SER A 98 -3.46 -20.15 -7.95
N SER A 99 -2.17 -20.40 -8.18
CA SER A 99 -1.36 -21.47 -7.56
C SER A 99 -0.97 -21.21 -6.09
N ARG A 100 -1.58 -20.27 -5.40
CA ARG A 100 -1.30 -19.85 -4.01
C ARG A 100 0.07 -19.20 -3.79
N ARG A 101 0.82 -18.91 -4.83
CA ARG A 101 2.05 -18.14 -4.74
C ARG A 101 1.75 -16.65 -4.88
N SER A 102 2.62 -15.83 -4.33
CA SER A 102 2.52 -14.38 -4.51
C SER A 102 3.92 -13.78 -4.67
N ARG A 103 3.97 -12.63 -5.33
CA ARG A 103 5.20 -11.89 -5.56
C ARG A 103 4.98 -10.44 -5.19
N ALA A 104 6.02 -9.81 -4.68
CA ALA A 104 6.05 -8.38 -4.43
C ALA A 104 7.30 -7.79 -5.08
N VAL A 105 7.15 -6.60 -5.66
CA VAL A 105 8.22 -5.86 -6.31
C VAL A 105 8.11 -4.40 -5.83
N LEU A 106 9.25 -3.78 -5.56
CA LEU A 106 9.36 -2.39 -5.13
C LEU A 106 10.52 -1.74 -5.89
N GLY A 107 10.25 -0.72 -6.68
CA GLY A 107 11.27 -0.04 -7.49
C GLY A 107 12.08 -1.02 -8.35
N GLY A 108 11.43 -2.01 -8.98
CA GLY A 108 12.06 -3.05 -9.77
C GLY A 108 12.68 -4.21 -8.98
N ALA A 109 12.98 -4.05 -7.68
CA ALA A 109 13.53 -5.12 -6.85
C ALA A 109 12.45 -6.09 -6.34
N ARG A 110 12.80 -7.38 -6.29
CA ARG A 110 11.94 -8.38 -5.67
C ARG A 110 12.05 -8.32 -4.15
N VAL A 111 10.92 -8.09 -3.47
CA VAL A 111 10.84 -8.00 -2.01
C VAL A 111 9.85 -9.01 -1.44
N THR A 112 9.84 -9.17 -0.12
CA THR A 112 8.78 -9.91 0.59
C THR A 112 7.52 -9.06 0.72
N ALA A 113 6.36 -9.70 0.96
CA ALA A 113 5.12 -8.97 1.23
C ALA A 113 5.25 -8.07 2.48
N SER A 114 5.98 -8.52 3.49
CA SER A 114 6.24 -7.76 4.72
C SER A 114 7.08 -6.52 4.45
N GLN A 115 8.16 -6.63 3.67
CA GLN A 115 8.99 -5.47 3.29
C GLN A 115 8.19 -4.45 2.48
N LEU A 116 7.42 -4.92 1.47
CA LEU A 116 6.52 -4.03 0.72
C LEU A 116 5.55 -3.32 1.66
N GLY A 117 4.86 -4.07 2.54
CA GLY A 117 3.88 -3.52 3.48
C GLY A 117 4.49 -2.53 4.47
N SER A 118 5.67 -2.80 4.99
CA SER A 118 6.39 -1.91 5.90
C SER A 118 6.68 -0.54 5.28
N LEU A 119 7.08 -0.52 4.00
CA LEU A 119 7.35 0.72 3.28
C LEU A 119 6.07 1.44 2.85
N THR A 120 5.12 0.72 2.26
CA THR A 120 3.86 1.33 1.80
C THR A 120 2.98 1.84 2.94
N SER A 121 3.06 1.25 4.14
CA SER A 121 2.31 1.70 5.32
C SER A 121 2.72 3.08 5.83
N GLN A 122 3.88 3.59 5.42
CA GLN A 122 4.29 4.97 5.70
C GLN A 122 3.49 5.99 4.88
N THR A 123 2.98 5.57 3.73
CA THR A 123 2.24 6.43 2.78
C THR A 123 0.76 6.11 2.74
N ILE A 124 0.39 4.83 2.93
CA ILE A 124 -0.98 4.33 2.80
C ILE A 124 -1.53 3.94 4.17
N THR A 125 -2.66 4.52 4.54
CA THR A 125 -3.43 4.07 5.71
C THR A 125 -4.86 3.76 5.26
N ILE A 126 -5.37 2.57 5.63
CA ILE A 126 -6.76 2.18 5.37
C ILE A 126 -7.53 2.33 6.67
N HIS A 127 -8.60 3.14 6.66
CA HIS A 127 -9.54 3.25 7.76
C HIS A 127 -10.84 2.50 7.40
N GLY A 128 -10.98 1.28 7.87
CA GLY A 128 -12.16 0.44 7.64
C GLY A 128 -12.90 0.11 8.93
N GLN A 129 -14.13 -0.39 8.81
CA GLN A 129 -14.96 -0.79 9.98
C GLN A 129 -14.30 -1.87 10.85
N SER A 130 -13.34 -2.63 10.32
CA SER A 130 -12.66 -3.72 11.04
C SER A 130 -11.32 -3.29 11.66
N GLU A 131 -10.85 -2.07 11.44
CA GLU A 131 -9.52 -1.61 11.89
C GLU A 131 -9.54 -0.73 13.14
N GLN A 132 -10.66 -0.66 13.86
CA GLN A 132 -10.71 -0.05 15.19
C GLN A 132 -9.67 -0.64 16.17
N ILE A 133 -9.15 -1.84 15.88
CA ILE A 133 -8.13 -2.51 16.69
C ILE A 133 -6.79 -1.76 16.68
N ARG A 134 -6.40 -1.12 15.57
CA ARG A 134 -5.15 -0.34 15.52
C ARG A 134 -5.23 0.99 16.25
N LEU A 135 -6.41 1.63 16.26
CA LEU A 135 -6.65 2.86 17.01
C LEU A 135 -6.71 2.62 18.53
N THR A 136 -6.87 1.37 18.97
CA THR A 136 -6.86 0.99 20.41
C THR A 136 -5.48 0.54 20.88
N ASP A 137 -4.49 0.38 20.00
CA ASP A 137 -3.11 0.07 20.38
C ASP A 137 -2.41 1.34 20.89
N PRO A 138 -2.04 1.41 22.19
CA PRO A 138 -1.40 2.58 22.78
C PRO A 138 -0.08 2.98 22.12
N ALA A 139 0.70 2.00 21.62
CA ALA A 139 1.95 2.25 20.93
C ALA A 139 1.72 2.94 19.57
N HIS A 140 0.65 2.55 18.87
CA HIS A 140 0.29 3.17 17.61
C HIS A 140 -0.30 4.59 17.81
N GLN A 141 -1.07 4.80 18.88
CA GLN A 141 -1.58 6.12 19.26
C GLN A 141 -0.45 7.09 19.56
N LEU A 142 0.55 6.64 20.31
CA LEU A 142 1.72 7.43 20.66
C LEU A 142 2.50 7.84 19.41
N LEU A 143 2.74 6.89 18.50
CA LEU A 143 3.42 7.15 17.22
C LEU A 143 2.67 8.16 16.35
N MET A 144 1.33 8.10 16.35
CA MET A 144 0.51 9.08 15.61
C MET A 144 0.57 10.48 16.24
N LEU A 145 0.56 10.55 17.57
CA LEU A 145 0.73 11.81 18.29
C LEU A 145 2.10 12.43 18.05
N ASP A 146 3.15 11.63 18.09
CA ASP A 146 4.53 12.07 17.80
C ASP A 146 4.66 12.63 16.39
N ARG A 147 4.04 11.98 15.39
CA ARG A 147 4.00 12.49 14.02
C ARG A 147 3.18 13.78 13.87
N ALA A 148 2.09 13.91 14.62
CA ALA A 148 1.27 15.12 14.59
C ALA A 148 1.93 16.32 15.30
N GLY A 149 2.85 16.05 16.22
CA GLY A 149 3.60 17.07 16.99
C GLY A 149 4.69 17.80 16.17
N GLY A 150 4.99 17.35 14.96
CA GLY A 150 5.93 18.01 14.07
C GLY A 150 7.38 18.00 14.53
N GLU A 151 8.19 18.93 13.98
CA GLU A 151 9.63 19.00 14.21
C GLU A 151 10.01 19.28 15.69
N GLU A 152 9.21 20.03 16.44
CA GLU A 152 9.45 20.31 17.86
C GLU A 152 9.37 19.04 18.72
N MET A 153 8.43 18.15 18.44
CA MET A 153 8.29 16.86 19.12
C MET A 153 9.42 15.91 18.73
N ALA A 154 9.81 15.89 17.47
CA ALA A 154 10.91 15.05 16.98
C ALA A 154 12.25 15.45 17.66
N ALA A 155 12.50 16.74 17.88
CA ALA A 155 13.66 17.24 18.57
C ALA A 155 13.67 16.84 20.07
N ALA A 156 12.51 16.94 20.74
CA ALA A 156 12.37 16.55 22.14
C ALA A 156 12.55 15.05 22.39
N LEU A 157 12.11 14.20 21.43
CA LEU A 157 12.31 12.75 21.50
C LEU A 157 13.78 12.35 21.29
N HIS A 158 14.54 13.12 20.49
CA HIS A 158 15.95 12.85 20.25
C HIS A 158 16.83 13.16 21.48
N ASP A 159 16.41 14.13 22.32
CA ASP A 159 17.12 14.48 23.56
C ASP A 159 16.84 13.50 24.72
N HIS A 160 15.89 12.57 24.56
CA HIS A 160 15.48 11.61 25.60
C HIS A 160 16.03 10.19 25.41
N HIS A 161 16.78 9.93 24.34
CA HIS A 161 17.49 8.69 24.04
C HIS A 161 18.99 8.88 24.10
#